data_66a83c4a9744fa52fd64c0085859daeb
#
_entry.id   66a83c4a9744fa52fd64c0085859daeb
#
_cell.length_a   1.000
_cell.length_b   1.000
_cell.length_c   1.000
_cell.angle_alpha   90.00
_cell.angle_beta   90.00
_cell.angle_gamma   90.00
#
_symmetry.space_group_name_H-M   'P 1'
#
loop_
_entity.id
_entity.type
_entity.pdbx_description
1 polymer ?
#
loop_
_entity_poly.entity_id
_entity_poly.type
_entity_poly.pdbx_seq_one_letter_code
_entity_poly.pdbx_strand_id
1 'polypeptide(L)'
;FTAGIEEYVRGKLKEDLSPEQIAGEAKRKGAECVCAERIYQYVWADKKQGGRLYRHLRTKGKKYAKRGSLRGKRGQIKGRVDIDQRPAIVDQKQRVGNVEMDLVVGKGQSGVLLTINDRATGMLKMARLDSKEAALVQAQAVEMLACWKPLLHTITTDNGKEFAHHHKVAEELEVECYFAKPYHSWERAGRPVPSQRKPQWAGAPVFPEMGQVRPRHPTMS
;
A
#
# COMPACT_ATOMS: atom_id res chain seq x y z
N PHE A 1 -1.58 -35.71 14.09
CA PHE A 1 -1.38 -36.18 12.72
C PHE A 1 -1.52 -37.71 12.73
N THR A 2 -2.56 -38.23 12.12
CA THR A 2 -2.69 -39.65 11.82
C THR A 2 -1.94 -39.93 10.51
N ALA A 3 -1.58 -41.20 10.26
CA ALA A 3 -0.87 -41.60 9.03
C ALA A 3 -1.64 -41.19 7.76
N GLY A 4 -2.96 -41.31 7.74
CA GLY A 4 -3.80 -40.91 6.61
C GLY A 4 -3.81 -39.41 6.37
N ILE A 5 -3.86 -38.60 7.44
CA ILE A 5 -3.76 -37.11 7.33
C ILE A 5 -2.38 -36.72 6.82
N GLU A 6 -1.32 -37.41 7.26
CA GLU A 6 0.04 -37.13 6.82
C GLU A 6 0.20 -37.42 5.33
N GLU A 7 -0.27 -38.55 4.84
CA GLU A 7 -0.21 -38.90 3.43
C GLU A 7 -1.00 -37.92 2.56
N TYR A 8 -2.21 -37.56 2.98
CA TYR A 8 -3.04 -36.57 2.30
C TYR A 8 -2.32 -35.20 2.21
N VAL A 9 -1.80 -34.71 3.33
CA VAL A 9 -1.09 -33.40 3.39
C VAL A 9 0.17 -33.43 2.55
N ARG A 10 0.96 -34.52 2.58
CA ARG A 10 2.17 -34.67 1.75
C ARG A 10 1.84 -34.71 0.26
N GLY A 11 0.78 -35.39 -0.13
CA GLY A 11 0.29 -35.42 -1.51
C GLY A 11 -0.07 -34.04 -1.99
N LYS A 12 -0.87 -33.30 -1.21
CA LYS A 12 -1.32 -31.96 -1.56
C LYS A 12 -0.21 -30.88 -1.55
N LEU A 13 0.77 -31.02 -0.67
CA LEU A 13 1.96 -30.15 -0.72
C LEU A 13 2.77 -30.37 -2.00
N LYS A 14 2.91 -31.62 -2.49
CA LYS A 14 3.58 -31.93 -3.76
C LYS A 14 2.84 -31.36 -4.98
N GLU A 15 1.53 -31.14 -4.87
CA GLU A 15 0.71 -30.40 -5.84
C GLU A 15 0.87 -28.88 -5.71
N ASP A 16 1.82 -28.40 -4.88
CA ASP A 16 2.11 -26.99 -4.58
C ASP A 16 0.93 -26.22 -3.95
N LEU A 17 -0.04 -26.90 -3.30
CA LEU A 17 -1.09 -26.27 -2.54
C LEU A 17 -0.53 -25.68 -1.23
N SER A 18 -1.00 -24.50 -0.86
CA SER A 18 -0.65 -23.91 0.44
C SER A 18 -1.39 -24.61 1.60
N PRO A 19 -0.85 -24.59 2.83
CA PRO A 19 -1.52 -25.15 4.00
C PRO A 19 -2.96 -24.68 4.20
N GLU A 20 -3.26 -23.42 3.87
CA GLU A 20 -4.61 -22.86 3.89
C GLU A 20 -5.52 -23.50 2.85
N GLN A 21 -5.00 -23.72 1.64
CA GLN A 21 -5.74 -24.37 0.56
C GLN A 21 -6.03 -25.85 0.90
N ILE A 22 -5.06 -26.55 1.48
CA ILE A 22 -5.20 -27.96 1.91
C ILE A 22 -6.29 -28.08 2.97
N ALA A 23 -6.21 -27.27 4.04
CA ALA A 23 -7.22 -27.27 5.10
C ALA A 23 -8.61 -26.86 4.58
N GLY A 24 -8.68 -25.88 3.69
CA GLY A 24 -9.93 -25.42 3.08
C GLY A 24 -10.54 -26.47 2.13
N GLU A 25 -9.72 -27.16 1.35
CA GLU A 25 -10.18 -28.26 0.47
C GLU A 25 -10.75 -29.43 1.27
N ALA A 26 -10.03 -29.86 2.32
CA ALA A 26 -10.47 -30.93 3.19
C ALA A 26 -11.81 -30.59 3.87
N LYS A 27 -11.94 -29.36 4.39
CA LYS A 27 -13.21 -28.87 4.98
C LYS A 27 -14.38 -28.93 3.99
N ARG A 28 -14.15 -28.52 2.73
CA ARG A 28 -15.21 -28.58 1.70
C ARG A 28 -15.63 -30.00 1.32
N LYS A 29 -14.68 -30.94 1.34
CA LYS A 29 -14.91 -32.36 1.01
C LYS A 29 -15.41 -33.15 2.22
N GLY A 30 -15.53 -32.58 3.39
CA GLY A 30 -15.86 -33.30 4.63
C GLY A 30 -14.78 -34.31 5.05
N ALA A 31 -13.54 -34.16 4.55
CA ALA A 31 -12.45 -35.07 4.88
C ALA A 31 -11.78 -34.63 6.19
N GLU A 32 -11.36 -35.64 6.96
CA GLU A 32 -10.60 -35.37 8.19
C GLU A 32 -9.25 -34.72 7.86
N CYS A 33 -9.02 -33.55 8.44
CA CYS A 33 -7.76 -32.82 8.27
C CYS A 33 -7.50 -31.94 9.47
N VAL A 34 -6.29 -31.40 9.54
CA VAL A 34 -5.85 -30.46 10.58
C VAL A 34 -5.89 -29.02 10.05
N CYS A 35 -5.85 -28.03 10.96
CA CYS A 35 -5.80 -26.62 10.58
C CYS A 35 -4.47 -26.26 9.88
N ALA A 36 -4.46 -25.17 9.12
CA ALA A 36 -3.29 -24.72 8.37
C ALA A 36 -2.04 -24.54 9.24
N GLU A 37 -2.20 -23.99 10.46
CA GLU A 37 -1.10 -23.80 11.39
C GLU A 37 -0.42 -25.12 11.76
N ARG A 38 -1.20 -26.18 11.98
CA ARG A 38 -0.66 -27.50 12.29
C ARG A 38 0.10 -28.11 11.09
N ILE A 39 -0.35 -27.83 9.87
CA ILE A 39 0.38 -28.23 8.65
C ILE A 39 1.71 -27.48 8.57
N TYR A 40 1.74 -26.18 8.86
CA TYR A 40 2.99 -25.43 8.93
C TYR A 40 3.95 -26.02 9.97
N GLN A 41 3.48 -26.33 11.17
CA GLN A 41 4.30 -26.95 12.22
C GLN A 41 4.91 -28.27 11.74
N TYR A 42 4.12 -29.09 11.05
CA TYR A 42 4.58 -30.35 10.46
C TYR A 42 5.68 -30.13 9.41
N VAL A 43 5.49 -29.20 8.47
CA VAL A 43 6.49 -28.86 7.45
C VAL A 43 7.79 -28.35 8.07
N TRP A 44 7.71 -27.56 9.14
CA TRP A 44 8.90 -27.06 9.83
C TRP A 44 9.59 -28.14 10.66
N ALA A 45 8.86 -29.10 11.20
CA ALA A 45 9.43 -30.27 11.88
C ALA A 45 10.19 -31.16 10.87
N ASP A 46 9.59 -31.43 9.71
CA ASP A 46 10.23 -32.15 8.59
C ASP A 46 11.54 -31.46 8.19
N LYS A 47 11.54 -30.13 8.03
CA LYS A 47 12.74 -29.36 7.70
C LYS A 47 13.85 -29.48 8.76
N LYS A 48 13.51 -29.49 10.05
CA LYS A 48 14.48 -29.67 11.14
C LYS A 48 15.14 -31.03 11.09
N GLN A 49 14.44 -32.04 10.58
CA GLN A 49 14.94 -33.41 10.40
C GLN A 49 15.61 -33.66 9.03
N GLY A 50 15.88 -32.57 8.27
CA GLY A 50 16.52 -32.67 6.96
C GLY A 50 15.56 -32.90 5.79
N GLY A 51 14.26 -32.93 6.03
CA GLY A 51 13.24 -33.09 5.00
C GLY A 51 13.12 -31.89 4.06
N ARG A 52 12.38 -32.05 2.98
CA ARG A 52 12.29 -31.08 1.88
C ARG A 52 10.88 -30.53 1.64
N LEU A 53 9.89 -30.83 2.48
CA LEU A 53 8.50 -30.37 2.29
C LEU A 53 8.37 -28.85 2.23
N TYR A 54 9.23 -28.11 2.92
CA TYR A 54 9.24 -26.64 2.89
C TYR A 54 9.45 -26.04 1.49
N ARG A 55 9.99 -26.81 0.53
CA ARG A 55 10.22 -26.35 -0.85
C ARG A 55 8.91 -26.13 -1.61
N HIS A 56 7.84 -26.80 -1.21
CA HIS A 56 6.49 -26.67 -1.77
C HIS A 56 5.73 -25.46 -1.19
N LEU A 57 6.26 -24.83 -0.14
CA LEU A 57 5.66 -23.59 0.35
C LEU A 57 6.04 -22.39 -0.53
N ARG A 58 5.12 -21.45 -0.70
CA ARG A 58 5.37 -20.20 -1.46
C ARG A 58 6.62 -19.45 -0.99
N THR A 59 6.92 -19.49 0.29
CA THR A 59 8.09 -18.85 0.89
C THR A 59 9.39 -19.63 0.70
N LYS A 60 9.33 -20.89 0.23
CA LYS A 60 10.48 -21.78 -0.05
C LYS A 60 11.57 -21.72 1.02
N GLY A 61 11.16 -21.68 2.29
CA GLY A 61 12.10 -21.68 3.42
C GLY A 61 12.77 -20.36 3.75
N LYS A 62 12.32 -19.22 3.21
CA LYS A 62 12.74 -17.91 3.72
C LYS A 62 12.45 -17.85 5.23
N LYS A 63 13.41 -17.33 6.02
CA LYS A 63 13.20 -17.17 7.45
C LYS A 63 11.96 -16.33 7.70
N TYR A 64 11.04 -16.84 8.52
CA TYR A 64 9.88 -16.09 8.96
C TYR A 64 10.35 -14.90 9.80
N ALA A 65 10.18 -13.70 9.29
CA ALA A 65 10.37 -12.50 10.09
C ALA A 65 9.16 -12.36 11.01
N LYS A 66 9.31 -12.58 12.31
CA LYS A 66 8.25 -12.35 13.30
C LYS A 66 7.71 -10.93 13.12
N ARG A 67 6.42 -10.82 12.74
CA ARG A 67 5.70 -9.53 12.76
C ARG A 67 5.79 -8.99 14.17
N GLY A 68 6.60 -7.95 14.40
CA GLY A 68 6.76 -7.34 15.73
C GLY A 68 8.20 -7.15 16.20
N SER A 69 9.18 -7.91 15.72
CA SER A 69 10.59 -7.70 16.11
C SER A 69 11.21 -6.42 15.52
N LEU A 70 10.51 -5.77 14.57
CA LEU A 70 10.92 -4.50 13.95
C LEU A 70 10.19 -3.27 14.53
N ARG A 71 9.37 -3.44 15.57
CA ARG A 71 8.61 -2.32 16.19
C ARG A 71 9.49 -1.19 16.74
N GLY A 72 10.78 -1.43 16.98
CA GLY A 72 11.68 -0.44 17.57
C GLY A 72 12.62 0.30 16.61
N LYS A 73 12.68 -0.08 15.30
CA LYS A 73 13.71 0.46 14.38
C LYS A 73 13.19 1.37 13.27
N ARG A 74 11.89 1.54 13.10
CA ARG A 74 11.33 2.53 12.18
C ARG A 74 11.15 3.82 12.95
N GLY A 75 12.00 4.83 12.68
CA GLY A 75 11.86 6.16 13.26
C GLY A 75 10.43 6.66 13.04
N GLN A 76 9.80 7.14 14.11
CA GLN A 76 8.49 7.77 14.01
C GLN A 76 8.63 9.12 13.31
N ILE A 77 7.70 9.44 12.42
CA ILE A 77 7.60 10.78 11.84
C ILE A 77 7.15 11.71 12.96
N LYS A 78 7.96 12.74 13.25
CA LYS A 78 7.64 13.72 14.30
C LYS A 78 6.47 14.60 13.86
N GLY A 79 5.56 14.91 14.79
CA GLY A 79 4.45 15.82 14.52
C GLY A 79 3.38 15.29 13.57
N ARG A 80 3.33 13.98 13.34
CA ARG A 80 2.29 13.39 12.51
C ARG A 80 0.92 13.49 13.17
N VAL A 81 -0.11 13.80 12.37
CA VAL A 81 -1.52 13.73 12.77
C VAL A 81 -2.07 12.38 12.33
N ASP A 82 -2.70 11.65 13.25
CA ASP A 82 -3.25 10.32 12.96
C ASP A 82 -4.53 10.44 12.11
N ILE A 83 -4.78 9.45 11.26
CA ILE A 83 -5.96 9.38 10.38
C ILE A 83 -7.28 9.43 11.17
N ASP A 84 -7.29 9.01 12.44
CA ASP A 84 -8.48 9.09 13.29
C ASP A 84 -8.94 10.54 13.56
N GLN A 85 -8.03 11.52 13.41
CA GLN A 85 -8.35 12.94 13.56
C GLN A 85 -8.82 13.58 12.24
N ARG A 86 -8.78 12.82 11.13
CA ARG A 86 -9.22 13.28 9.83
C ARG A 86 -10.74 13.51 9.81
N PRO A 87 -11.23 14.65 9.27
CA PRO A 87 -12.65 14.93 9.17
C PRO A 87 -13.41 13.83 8.44
N ALA A 88 -14.57 13.39 8.99
CA ALA A 88 -15.36 12.29 8.43
C ALA A 88 -15.86 12.55 6.99
N ILE A 89 -15.98 13.80 6.58
CA ILE A 89 -16.34 14.18 5.20
C ILE A 89 -15.36 13.64 4.17
N VAL A 90 -14.08 13.42 4.54
CA VAL A 90 -13.06 12.87 3.64
C VAL A 90 -13.40 11.43 3.24
N ASP A 91 -14.02 10.67 4.15
CA ASP A 91 -14.41 9.27 3.90
C ASP A 91 -15.65 9.15 3.01
N GLN A 92 -16.47 10.20 2.94
CA GLN A 92 -17.64 10.24 2.06
C GLN A 92 -17.25 10.36 0.58
N LYS A 93 -16.02 10.79 0.26
CA LYS A 93 -15.49 10.95 -1.11
C LYS A 93 -16.35 11.86 -2.00
N GLN A 94 -17.03 12.82 -1.42
CA GLN A 94 -17.94 13.73 -2.14
C GLN A 94 -17.32 15.09 -2.42
N ARG A 95 -16.30 15.47 -1.66
CA ARG A 95 -15.64 16.77 -1.78
C ARG A 95 -14.29 16.62 -2.49
N VAL A 96 -14.13 17.35 -3.61
CA VAL A 96 -12.87 17.48 -4.34
C VAL A 96 -11.82 18.16 -3.44
N GLY A 97 -10.53 17.81 -3.65
CA GLY A 97 -9.43 18.39 -2.89
C GLY A 97 -9.05 17.62 -1.62
N ASN A 98 -9.63 16.45 -1.39
CA ASN A 98 -9.15 15.50 -0.40
C ASN A 98 -8.27 14.47 -1.11
N VAL A 99 -6.94 14.60 -1.04
CA VAL A 99 -6.03 13.79 -1.82
C VAL A 99 -5.33 12.71 -1.01
N GLU A 100 -5.01 11.62 -1.68
CA GLU A 100 -4.13 10.57 -1.19
C GLU A 100 -2.80 10.67 -1.91
N MET A 101 -1.70 10.64 -1.17
CA MET A 101 -0.35 10.70 -1.69
C MET A 101 0.38 9.40 -1.33
N ASP A 102 1.01 8.78 -2.33
CA ASP A 102 1.73 7.52 -2.19
C ASP A 102 2.97 7.48 -3.07
N LEU A 103 3.93 6.63 -2.72
CA LEU A 103 5.14 6.38 -3.47
C LEU A 103 5.19 4.95 -3.98
N VAL A 104 5.33 4.81 -5.28
CA VAL A 104 5.57 3.52 -5.92
C VAL A 104 7.06 3.40 -6.24
N VAL A 105 7.71 2.41 -5.63
CA VAL A 105 9.15 2.16 -5.82
C VAL A 105 9.34 0.98 -6.77
N GLY A 106 10.12 1.18 -7.82
CA GLY A 106 10.42 0.16 -8.81
C GLY A 106 11.26 -1.01 -8.25
N LYS A 107 11.33 -2.10 -8.99
CA LYS A 107 12.12 -3.27 -8.63
C LYS A 107 13.61 -2.88 -8.46
N GLY A 108 14.23 -3.34 -7.39
CA GLY A 108 15.64 -3.01 -7.09
C GLY A 108 15.86 -1.57 -6.62
N GLN A 109 14.80 -0.86 -6.21
CA GLN A 109 14.81 0.56 -5.81
C GLN A 109 15.20 1.52 -6.94
N SER A 110 15.14 1.08 -8.19
CA SER A 110 15.38 1.92 -9.36
C SER A 110 14.08 2.58 -9.81
N GLY A 111 14.06 3.91 -9.76
CA GLY A 111 12.90 4.71 -10.10
C GLY A 111 11.85 4.77 -8.98
N VAL A 112 11.42 5.95 -8.70
CA VAL A 112 10.38 6.26 -7.72
C VAL A 112 9.30 7.06 -8.42
N LEU A 113 8.04 6.73 -8.20
CA LEU A 113 6.91 7.46 -8.74
C LEU A 113 6.09 8.01 -7.59
N LEU A 114 5.99 9.33 -7.50
CA LEU A 114 5.06 9.99 -6.61
C LEU A 114 3.69 10.02 -7.28
N THR A 115 2.68 9.53 -6.58
CA THR A 115 1.29 9.53 -7.04
C THR A 115 0.44 10.35 -6.10
N ILE A 116 -0.44 11.17 -6.64
CA ILE A 116 -1.41 11.98 -5.90
C ILE A 116 -2.78 11.76 -6.53
N ASN A 117 -3.70 11.20 -5.77
CA ASN A 117 -5.04 10.84 -6.23
C ASN A 117 -6.09 11.63 -5.45
N ASP A 118 -6.97 12.35 -6.15
CA ASP A 118 -8.14 12.97 -5.51
C ASP A 118 -9.22 11.92 -5.22
N ARG A 119 -9.67 11.87 -3.97
CA ARG A 119 -10.59 10.83 -3.48
C ARG A 119 -11.99 10.91 -4.06
N ALA A 120 -12.44 12.09 -4.45
CA ALA A 120 -13.79 12.33 -4.96
C ALA A 120 -13.88 12.02 -6.46
N THR A 121 -12.92 12.52 -7.23
CA THR A 121 -12.94 12.43 -8.70
C THR A 121 -12.17 11.24 -9.23
N GLY A 122 -11.22 10.71 -8.45
CA GLY A 122 -10.25 9.73 -8.92
C GLY A 122 -9.18 10.32 -9.85
N MET A 123 -9.09 11.65 -9.95
CA MET A 123 -8.06 12.31 -10.75
C MET A 123 -6.68 12.00 -10.18
N LEU A 124 -5.80 11.51 -11.02
CA LEU A 124 -4.46 11.06 -10.66
C LEU A 124 -3.41 11.97 -11.29
N LYS A 125 -2.51 12.48 -10.44
CA LYS A 125 -1.26 13.11 -10.87
C LYS A 125 -0.10 12.18 -10.54
N MET A 126 0.91 12.15 -11.40
CA MET A 126 2.11 11.33 -11.20
C MET A 126 3.35 12.10 -11.62
N ALA A 127 4.42 11.94 -10.84
CA ALA A 127 5.74 12.46 -11.17
C ALA A 127 6.82 11.42 -10.85
N ARG A 128 7.82 11.35 -11.71
CA ARG A 128 9.00 10.51 -11.48
C ARG A 128 9.99 11.28 -10.62
N LEU A 129 10.53 10.59 -9.60
CA LEU A 129 11.59 11.07 -8.74
C LEU A 129 12.85 10.23 -8.93
N ASP A 130 14.01 10.83 -8.75
CA ASP A 130 15.29 10.13 -8.81
C ASP A 130 15.54 9.31 -7.54
N SER A 131 15.01 9.75 -6.40
CA SER A 131 15.10 9.04 -5.13
C SER A 131 13.86 9.26 -4.26
N LYS A 132 13.74 8.46 -3.17
CA LYS A 132 12.69 8.59 -2.16
C LYS A 132 13.08 9.51 -0.99
N GLU A 133 14.00 10.44 -1.20
CA GLU A 133 14.38 11.41 -0.19
C GLU A 133 13.24 12.36 0.14
N ALA A 134 13.00 12.59 1.45
CA ALA A 134 11.88 13.40 1.91
C ALA A 134 11.88 14.83 1.34
N ALA A 135 13.05 15.41 1.08
CA ALA A 135 13.16 16.74 0.49
C ALA A 135 12.68 16.78 -0.96
N LEU A 136 13.04 15.75 -1.77
CA LEU A 136 12.57 15.64 -3.16
C LEU A 136 11.07 15.37 -3.23
N VAL A 137 10.58 14.49 -2.36
CA VAL A 137 9.14 14.18 -2.28
C VAL A 137 8.34 15.44 -1.91
N GLN A 138 8.80 16.22 -0.92
CA GLN A 138 8.18 17.48 -0.53
C GLN A 138 8.14 18.48 -1.69
N ALA A 139 9.28 18.76 -2.31
CA ALA A 139 9.35 19.74 -3.39
C ALA A 139 8.42 19.35 -4.56
N GLN A 140 8.45 18.08 -4.96
CA GLN A 140 7.61 17.58 -6.04
C GLN A 140 6.12 17.59 -5.67
N ALA A 141 5.76 17.24 -4.43
CA ALA A 141 4.37 17.30 -3.97
C ALA A 141 3.82 18.73 -4.01
N VAL A 142 4.59 19.71 -3.55
CA VAL A 142 4.20 21.12 -3.61
C VAL A 142 4.02 21.59 -5.04
N GLU A 143 4.97 21.29 -5.92
CA GLU A 143 4.89 21.64 -7.35
C GLU A 143 3.64 21.05 -8.02
N MET A 144 3.38 19.75 -7.79
CA MET A 144 2.22 19.06 -8.36
C MET A 144 0.89 19.60 -7.85
N LEU A 145 0.83 20.04 -6.59
CA LEU A 145 -0.39 20.49 -5.93
C LEU A 145 -0.60 22.01 -5.99
N ALA A 146 0.40 22.80 -6.38
CA ALA A 146 0.32 24.26 -6.41
C ALA A 146 -0.93 24.78 -7.16
N CYS A 147 -1.22 24.21 -8.33
CA CYS A 147 -2.40 24.61 -9.11
C CYS A 147 -3.74 24.14 -8.48
N TRP A 148 -3.72 23.22 -7.52
CA TRP A 148 -4.89 22.75 -6.79
C TRP A 148 -5.05 23.42 -5.43
N LYS A 149 -4.08 24.22 -4.99
CA LYS A 149 -4.09 24.88 -3.67
C LYS A 149 -5.45 25.48 -3.28
N PRO A 150 -6.18 26.20 -4.17
CA PRO A 150 -7.48 26.78 -3.81
C PRO A 150 -8.58 25.74 -3.52
N LEU A 151 -8.41 24.50 -3.99
CA LEU A 151 -9.38 23.42 -3.83
C LEU A 151 -8.92 22.36 -2.82
N LEU A 152 -7.67 22.48 -2.36
CA LEU A 152 -7.05 21.45 -1.53
C LEU A 152 -7.54 21.57 -0.08
N HIS A 153 -7.96 20.45 0.50
CA HIS A 153 -8.48 20.42 1.87
C HIS A 153 -7.66 19.53 2.80
N THR A 154 -7.30 18.32 2.34
CA THR A 154 -6.53 17.36 3.14
C THR A 154 -5.60 16.53 2.27
N ILE A 155 -4.44 16.17 2.82
CA ILE A 155 -3.53 15.20 2.25
C ILE A 155 -3.48 13.99 3.18
N THR A 156 -3.65 12.78 2.65
CA THR A 156 -3.51 11.54 3.41
C THR A 156 -2.36 10.72 2.86
N THR A 157 -1.42 10.30 3.73
CA THR A 157 -0.26 9.51 3.36
C THR A 157 -0.16 8.23 4.21
N ASP A 158 0.78 7.34 3.87
CA ASP A 158 1.20 6.29 4.78
C ASP A 158 2.29 6.78 5.75
N ASN A 159 2.81 5.87 6.59
CA ASN A 159 3.87 6.18 7.55
C ASN A 159 5.28 5.99 6.96
N GLY A 160 5.46 6.21 5.67
CA GLY A 160 6.76 6.18 5.02
C GLY A 160 7.67 7.33 5.49
N LYS A 161 8.95 7.06 5.67
CA LYS A 161 9.94 8.10 6.05
C LYS A 161 10.10 9.18 4.98
N GLU A 162 9.76 8.87 3.76
CA GLU A 162 9.69 9.76 2.60
C GLU A 162 8.75 10.94 2.81
N PHE A 163 7.76 10.80 3.70
CA PHE A 163 6.83 11.87 4.07
C PHE A 163 7.24 12.60 5.37
N ALA A 164 8.49 12.48 5.81
CA ALA A 164 8.96 13.13 7.05
C ALA A 164 8.88 14.66 7.00
N HIS A 165 8.91 15.26 5.80
CA HIS A 165 8.79 16.73 5.62
C HIS A 165 7.34 17.17 5.38
N HIS A 166 6.34 16.38 5.76
CA HIS A 166 4.91 16.69 5.59
C HIS A 166 4.51 18.05 6.17
N HIS A 167 5.15 18.49 7.26
CA HIS A 167 4.88 19.79 7.87
C HIS A 167 5.18 20.95 6.92
N LYS A 168 6.24 20.86 6.11
CA LYS A 168 6.56 21.86 5.09
C LYS A 168 5.54 21.86 3.95
N VAL A 169 5.10 20.66 3.52
CA VAL A 169 4.01 20.54 2.53
C VAL A 169 2.72 21.16 3.06
N ALA A 170 2.40 20.88 4.33
CA ALA A 170 1.22 21.43 5.00
C ALA A 170 1.26 22.96 5.08
N GLU A 171 2.42 23.53 5.43
CA GLU A 171 2.65 24.96 5.54
C GLU A 171 2.56 25.66 4.17
N GLU A 172 3.28 25.16 3.16
CA GLU A 172 3.32 25.77 1.83
C GLU A 172 1.96 25.73 1.10
N LEU A 173 1.21 24.63 1.29
CA LEU A 173 -0.09 24.42 0.66
C LEU A 173 -1.28 24.85 1.54
N GLU A 174 -1.04 25.23 2.79
CA GLU A 174 -2.06 25.60 3.78
C GLU A 174 -3.10 24.50 3.99
N VAL A 175 -2.62 23.24 4.15
CA VAL A 175 -3.46 22.05 4.21
C VAL A 175 -3.02 21.11 5.34
N GLU A 176 -3.96 20.37 5.92
CA GLU A 176 -3.64 19.36 6.93
C GLU A 176 -3.22 18.02 6.32
N CYS A 177 -2.16 17.44 6.88
CA CYS A 177 -1.63 16.13 6.49
C CYS A 177 -1.96 15.07 7.51
N TYR A 178 -2.62 13.98 7.08
CA TYR A 178 -3.01 12.85 7.93
C TYR A 178 -2.26 11.58 7.54
N PHE A 179 -1.96 10.76 8.53
CA PHE A 179 -1.20 9.53 8.36
C PHE A 179 -2.03 8.30 8.69
N ALA A 180 -2.08 7.34 7.77
CA ALA A 180 -2.68 6.04 8.03
C ALA A 180 -1.95 5.31 9.16
N LYS A 181 -2.65 4.42 9.87
CA LYS A 181 -2.04 3.61 10.92
C LYS A 181 -1.00 2.66 10.33
N PRO A 182 0.08 2.35 11.06
CA PRO A 182 1.06 1.37 10.61
C PRO A 182 0.38 0.03 10.29
N TYR A 183 0.67 -0.53 9.11
CA TYR A 183 0.09 -1.77 8.60
C TYR A 183 -1.41 -1.74 8.25
N HIS A 184 -2.04 -0.56 8.22
CA HIS A 184 -3.45 -0.36 7.90
C HIS A 184 -3.61 0.40 6.58
N SER A 185 -2.97 -0.07 5.51
CA SER A 185 -3.02 0.58 4.20
C SER A 185 -4.46 0.73 3.63
N TRP A 186 -5.39 -0.14 4.07
CA TRP A 186 -6.80 -0.06 3.70
C TRP A 186 -7.53 1.17 4.26
N GLU A 187 -7.03 1.81 5.33
CA GLU A 187 -7.61 3.03 5.88
C GLU A 187 -7.48 4.21 4.93
N ARG A 188 -6.44 4.20 4.05
CA ARG A 188 -6.28 5.21 3.00
C ARG A 188 -7.39 5.07 1.95
N ALA A 189 -7.60 3.88 1.45
CA ALA A 189 -8.54 3.61 0.37
C ALA A 189 -10.02 3.85 0.73
N GLY A 190 -10.35 4.05 2.00
CA GLY A 190 -11.72 4.11 2.49
C GLY A 190 -12.43 2.77 2.29
N ARG A 191 -13.44 2.44 3.11
CA ARG A 191 -14.29 1.26 2.85
C ARG A 191 -14.92 1.41 1.47
N PRO A 192 -14.94 0.36 0.62
CA PRO A 192 -15.73 0.42 -0.59
C PRO A 192 -17.18 0.71 -0.17
N VAL A 193 -17.69 1.86 -0.59
CA VAL A 193 -19.12 2.15 -0.44
C VAL A 193 -19.82 1.09 -1.29
N PRO A 194 -20.83 0.35 -0.76
CA PRO A 194 -21.62 -0.56 -1.57
C PRO A 194 -22.12 0.21 -2.78
N SER A 195 -21.93 -0.35 -3.95
CA SER A 195 -22.18 0.27 -5.26
C SER A 195 -23.54 0.95 -5.32
N GLN A 196 -23.61 2.24 -5.04
CA GLN A 196 -24.70 3.08 -5.45
C GLN A 196 -24.20 3.96 -6.59
N ARG A 197 -24.64 3.59 -7.78
CA ARG A 197 -24.69 4.37 -9.04
C ARG A 197 -23.48 5.25 -9.35
N LYS A 198 -22.81 4.90 -10.43
CA LYS A 198 -21.90 5.83 -11.13
C LYS A 198 -22.63 7.17 -11.31
N PRO A 199 -22.05 8.30 -10.91
CA PRO A 199 -22.61 9.59 -11.26
C PRO A 199 -22.64 9.72 -12.78
N GLN A 200 -23.79 10.02 -13.35
CA GLN A 200 -23.89 10.47 -14.73
C GLN A 200 -23.14 11.81 -14.83
N TRP A 201 -22.08 11.84 -15.59
CA TRP A 201 -21.33 13.05 -15.90
C TRP A 201 -22.18 13.97 -16.79
N ALA A 202 -22.95 14.86 -16.20
CA ALA A 202 -23.49 16.01 -16.87
C ALA A 202 -22.71 17.24 -16.38
N GLY A 203 -21.82 17.79 -17.20
CA GLY A 203 -21.21 19.10 -17.01
C GLY A 203 -19.90 19.13 -16.23
N ALA A 204 -18.85 18.43 -16.69
CA ALA A 204 -17.49 18.74 -16.25
C ALA A 204 -17.03 20.03 -16.96
N PRO A 205 -16.43 21.00 -16.23
CA PRO A 205 -15.78 22.13 -16.90
C PRO A 205 -14.61 21.59 -17.74
N VAL A 206 -14.55 22.01 -19.00
CA VAL A 206 -13.45 21.72 -19.91
C VAL A 206 -12.23 22.46 -19.40
N PHE A 207 -11.25 21.74 -18.87
CA PHE A 207 -9.95 22.33 -18.53
C PHE A 207 -9.15 22.54 -19.83
N PRO A 208 -8.48 23.70 -20.00
CA PRO A 208 -7.63 23.92 -21.16
C PRO A 208 -6.47 22.90 -21.15
N GLU A 209 -6.16 22.37 -22.31
CA GLU A 209 -5.00 21.50 -22.54
C GLU A 209 -3.73 22.21 -22.08
N MET A 210 -3.09 21.70 -21.05
CA MET A 210 -1.76 22.13 -20.66
C MET A 210 -0.75 21.56 -21.63
N GLY A 211 -0.19 22.44 -22.46
CA GLY A 211 0.83 22.13 -23.44
C GLY A 211 2.01 21.38 -22.81
N GLN A 212 2.52 20.41 -23.55
CA GLN A 212 3.73 19.66 -23.20
C GLN A 212 4.90 20.64 -23.02
N VAL A 213 5.37 20.82 -21.79
CA VAL A 213 6.62 21.53 -21.50
C VAL A 213 7.77 20.62 -21.95
N ARG A 214 8.38 20.94 -23.09
CA ARG A 214 9.63 20.30 -23.52
C ARG A 214 10.77 20.77 -22.60
N PRO A 215 11.65 19.87 -22.15
CA PRO A 215 12.83 20.27 -21.39
C PRO A 215 13.74 21.13 -22.28
N ARG A 216 14.13 22.30 -21.80
CA ARG A 216 15.15 23.13 -22.43
C ARG A 216 16.51 22.48 -22.16
N HIS A 217 17.20 22.07 -23.22
CA HIS A 217 18.62 21.73 -23.14
C HIS A 217 19.44 23.00 -22.83
N PRO A 218 20.39 22.96 -21.92
CA PRO A 218 21.33 24.07 -21.76
C PRO A 218 22.28 24.07 -22.98
N THR A 219 22.30 25.18 -23.70
CA THR A 219 23.33 25.48 -24.70
C THR A 219 24.64 25.72 -24.00
N MET A 220 25.62 24.89 -24.25
CA MET A 220 27.03 25.19 -23.95
C MET A 220 27.51 26.28 -24.91
N SER A 221 28.08 27.30 -24.33
CA SER A 221 29.03 28.25 -24.96
C SER A 221 30.28 28.28 -24.12
#